data_1616c5616ec12255b74d551e370dad77
#
_entry.id   1616c5616ec12255b74d551e370dad77
#
_cell.length_a   1.000
_cell.length_b   1.000
_cell.length_c   1.000
_cell.angle_alpha   90.00
_cell.angle_beta   90.00
_cell.angle_gamma   90.00
#
_symmetry.space_group_name_H-M   'P 1'
#
loop_
_entity.id
_entity.type
_entity.pdbx_description
1 polymer ?
#
loop_
_entity_poly.entity_id
_entity_poly.type
_entity_poly.pdbx_seq_one_letter_code
_entity_poly.pdbx_strand_id
1 'polypeptide(L)'
;MKPENNKQTLNVNEAISNSEAFVIKYKKTIIIAAVAILVVVGGFFAFKYGYLQPREEKASALSAQGLKYLTSGDFETALNGDKKTYPGYAKIASEYSITDAGTLANIYAGICYANLGKTKEAIKSFESFSTQGDETVSPAALGALANCYATDGQVDKAIATFKKAADMANNVSLSPAFLIEAGKLLESQKKNEEALELYNKVKNDYPTCTQASPVQQNGMIIAPEIEKYIERVSQ
;
A
#
# COMPACT_ATOMS: atom_id res chain seq x y z
N MET A 1 -36.31 39.08 43.56
CA MET A 1 -36.24 38.72 42.14
C MET A 1 -35.90 37.24 42.04
N LYS A 2 -36.87 36.40 41.74
CA LYS A 2 -36.65 34.97 41.50
C LYS A 2 -36.35 34.77 40.01
N PRO A 3 -35.34 33.93 39.61
CA PRO A 3 -35.16 33.61 38.19
C PRO A 3 -36.27 32.64 37.77
N GLU A 4 -37.02 33.05 36.78
CA GLU A 4 -37.96 32.17 36.05
C GLU A 4 -37.16 31.08 35.29
N ASN A 5 -37.32 29.87 35.75
CA ASN A 5 -36.77 28.68 35.12
C ASN A 5 -37.70 28.29 33.98
N ASN A 6 -37.49 28.86 32.79
CA ASN A 6 -38.23 28.52 31.56
C ASN A 6 -37.79 27.14 31.08
N LYS A 7 -38.33 26.08 31.70
CA LYS A 7 -38.29 24.72 31.15
C LYS A 7 -39.23 24.68 29.94
N GLN A 8 -38.64 24.78 28.77
CA GLN A 8 -39.33 24.33 27.54
C GLN A 8 -39.65 22.84 27.71
N THR A 9 -40.85 22.54 28.19
CA THR A 9 -41.43 21.18 28.08
C THR A 9 -41.64 20.91 26.61
N LEU A 10 -40.74 20.10 26.04
CA LEU A 10 -40.92 19.54 24.71
C LEU A 10 -42.32 18.90 24.66
N ASN A 11 -43.23 19.49 23.86
CA ASN A 11 -44.57 19.01 23.71
C ASN A 11 -44.55 17.74 22.85
N VAL A 12 -44.30 16.61 23.49
CA VAL A 12 -44.10 15.29 22.85
C VAL A 12 -45.32 14.94 21.94
N ASN A 13 -46.51 15.32 22.37
CA ASN A 13 -47.71 15.07 21.57
C ASN A 13 -47.75 15.89 20.27
N GLU A 14 -47.24 17.12 20.29
CA GLU A 14 -47.16 17.96 19.10
C GLU A 14 -46.02 17.50 18.16
N ALA A 15 -44.92 17.01 18.70
CA ALA A 15 -43.83 16.41 17.91
C ALA A 15 -44.29 15.10 17.25
N ILE A 16 -45.06 14.27 17.94
CA ILE A 16 -45.62 13.02 17.39
C ILE A 16 -46.64 13.34 16.28
N SER A 17 -47.57 14.28 16.51
CA SER A 17 -48.55 14.70 15.50
C SER A 17 -47.90 15.26 14.24
N ASN A 18 -46.86 16.07 14.39
CA ASN A 18 -46.10 16.62 13.24
C ASN A 18 -45.33 15.52 12.46
N SER A 19 -44.81 14.51 13.16
CA SER A 19 -44.12 13.40 12.51
C SER A 19 -45.09 12.48 11.77
N GLU A 20 -46.28 12.21 12.33
CA GLU A 20 -47.33 11.46 11.66
C GLU A 20 -47.83 12.17 10.40
N ALA A 21 -48.11 13.47 10.49
CA ALA A 21 -48.50 14.30 9.34
C ALA A 21 -47.46 14.29 8.23
N PHE A 22 -46.17 14.38 8.60
CA PHE A 22 -45.07 14.28 7.66
C PHE A 22 -45.00 12.93 6.95
N VAL A 23 -45.10 11.83 7.70
CA VAL A 23 -45.11 10.46 7.13
C VAL A 23 -46.31 10.26 6.20
N ILE A 24 -47.49 10.71 6.58
CA ILE A 24 -48.70 10.58 5.75
C ILE A 24 -48.51 11.40 4.45
N LYS A 25 -48.06 12.65 4.55
CA LYS A 25 -47.85 13.54 3.41
C LYS A 25 -46.80 13.01 2.40
N TYR A 26 -45.71 12.42 2.90
CA TYR A 26 -44.63 11.94 2.07
C TYR A 26 -44.55 10.42 1.92
N LYS A 27 -45.60 9.69 2.29
CA LYS A 27 -45.62 8.21 2.30
C LYS A 27 -45.07 7.59 1.00
N LYS A 28 -45.54 8.08 -0.16
CA LYS A 28 -45.08 7.56 -1.46
C LYS A 28 -43.57 7.79 -1.68
N THR A 29 -43.08 8.97 -1.36
CA THR A 29 -41.66 9.34 -1.50
C THR A 29 -40.78 8.51 -0.56
N ILE A 30 -41.23 8.32 0.69
CA ILE A 30 -40.54 7.51 1.69
C ILE A 30 -40.45 6.04 1.23
N ILE A 31 -41.52 5.49 0.69
CA ILE A 31 -41.52 4.11 0.17
C ILE A 31 -40.57 3.98 -1.03
N ILE A 32 -40.62 4.93 -1.96
CA ILE A 32 -39.73 4.92 -3.13
C ILE A 32 -38.28 5.00 -2.67
N ALA A 33 -37.96 5.89 -1.73
CA ALA A 33 -36.60 6.03 -1.18
C ALA A 33 -36.13 4.75 -0.47
N ALA A 34 -37.01 4.13 0.34
CA ALA A 34 -36.72 2.87 1.02
C ALA A 34 -36.45 1.72 0.03
N VAL A 35 -37.28 1.62 -1.03
CA VAL A 35 -37.09 0.62 -2.10
C VAL A 35 -35.78 0.87 -2.85
N ALA A 36 -35.48 2.12 -3.17
CA ALA A 36 -34.21 2.48 -3.84
C ALA A 36 -33.01 2.09 -2.99
N ILE A 37 -33.03 2.35 -1.69
CA ILE A 37 -31.97 1.93 -0.76
C ILE A 37 -31.84 0.40 -0.74
N LEU A 38 -32.97 -0.34 -0.66
CA LEU A 38 -32.94 -1.80 -0.67
C LEU A 38 -32.36 -2.37 -1.97
N VAL A 39 -32.66 -1.77 -3.12
CA VAL A 39 -32.10 -2.17 -4.41
C VAL A 39 -30.59 -1.92 -4.46
N VAL A 40 -30.12 -0.77 -3.99
CA VAL A 40 -28.68 -0.44 -3.93
C VAL A 40 -27.94 -1.38 -2.99
N VAL A 41 -28.47 -1.59 -1.78
CA VAL A 41 -27.87 -2.48 -0.79
C VAL A 41 -27.90 -3.94 -1.28
N GLY A 42 -29.03 -4.40 -1.79
CA GLY A 42 -29.15 -5.76 -2.34
C GLY A 42 -28.23 -5.98 -3.55
N GLY A 43 -28.15 -4.99 -4.45
CA GLY A 43 -27.23 -5.00 -5.59
C GLY A 43 -25.77 -5.05 -5.15
N PHE A 44 -25.40 -4.28 -4.13
CA PHE A 44 -24.05 -4.32 -3.54
C PHE A 44 -23.69 -5.71 -2.98
N PHE A 45 -24.60 -6.31 -2.22
CA PHE A 45 -24.38 -7.65 -1.67
C PHE A 45 -24.34 -8.73 -2.76
N ALA A 46 -25.20 -8.65 -3.76
CA ALA A 46 -25.18 -9.56 -4.90
C ALA A 46 -23.86 -9.45 -5.69
N PHE A 47 -23.37 -8.24 -5.92
CA PHE A 47 -22.07 -8.01 -6.56
C PHE A 47 -20.92 -8.55 -5.71
N LYS A 48 -20.89 -8.22 -4.40
CA LYS A 48 -19.82 -8.62 -3.50
C LYS A 48 -19.74 -10.14 -3.35
N TYR A 49 -20.84 -10.80 -3.03
CA TYR A 49 -20.83 -12.24 -2.72
C TYR A 49 -21.07 -13.13 -3.94
N GLY A 50 -21.81 -12.64 -4.94
CA GLY A 50 -22.13 -13.43 -6.14
C GLY A 50 -21.10 -13.30 -7.26
N TYR A 51 -20.37 -12.18 -7.31
CA TYR A 51 -19.40 -11.93 -8.39
C TYR A 51 -17.96 -11.75 -7.89
N LEU A 52 -17.75 -10.84 -6.92
CA LEU A 52 -16.38 -10.47 -6.52
C LEU A 52 -15.70 -11.58 -5.69
N GLN A 53 -16.39 -12.13 -4.70
CA GLN A 53 -15.81 -13.14 -3.80
C GLN A 53 -15.37 -14.42 -4.51
N PRO A 54 -16.14 -15.06 -5.39
CA PRO A 54 -15.67 -16.23 -6.14
C PRO A 54 -14.47 -15.93 -7.04
N ARG A 55 -14.37 -14.71 -7.57
CA ARG A 55 -13.21 -14.27 -8.36
C ARG A 55 -11.98 -14.06 -7.49
N GLU A 56 -12.14 -13.50 -6.30
CA GLU A 56 -11.08 -13.34 -5.30
C GLU A 56 -10.49 -14.70 -4.89
N GLU A 57 -11.35 -15.65 -4.52
CA GLU A 57 -10.93 -17.00 -4.13
C GLU A 57 -10.16 -17.71 -5.25
N LYS A 58 -10.64 -17.58 -6.49
CA LYS A 58 -9.97 -18.16 -7.65
C LYS A 58 -8.64 -17.48 -7.94
N ALA A 59 -8.58 -16.15 -7.91
CA ALA A 59 -7.34 -15.40 -8.12
C ALA A 59 -6.30 -15.72 -7.04
N SER A 60 -6.72 -15.80 -5.79
CA SER A 60 -5.88 -16.16 -4.64
C SER A 60 -5.31 -17.58 -4.80
N ALA A 61 -6.15 -18.57 -5.14
CA ALA A 61 -5.71 -19.94 -5.37
C ALA A 61 -4.72 -20.06 -6.54
N LEU A 62 -4.94 -19.33 -7.64
CA LEU A 62 -4.01 -19.28 -8.76
C LEU A 62 -2.69 -18.59 -8.38
N SER A 63 -2.76 -17.46 -7.65
CA SER A 63 -1.57 -16.74 -7.19
C SER A 63 -0.70 -17.60 -6.29
N ALA A 64 -1.31 -18.39 -5.40
CA ALA A 64 -0.59 -19.32 -4.54
C ALA A 64 0.20 -20.39 -5.33
N GLN A 65 -0.32 -20.85 -6.47
CA GLN A 65 0.41 -21.78 -7.34
C GLN A 65 1.67 -21.16 -7.96
N GLY A 66 1.67 -19.84 -8.17
CA GLY A 66 2.81 -19.11 -8.72
C GLY A 66 3.99 -18.97 -7.78
N LEU A 67 3.74 -19.01 -6.45
CA LEU A 67 4.79 -18.79 -5.44
C LEU A 67 5.94 -19.78 -5.56
N LYS A 68 5.67 -21.04 -5.92
CA LYS A 68 6.73 -22.06 -6.11
C LYS A 68 7.72 -21.66 -7.21
N TYR A 69 7.23 -21.09 -8.32
CA TYR A 69 8.08 -20.62 -9.41
C TYR A 69 8.84 -19.35 -9.02
N LEU A 70 8.15 -18.44 -8.32
CA LEU A 70 8.77 -17.20 -7.84
C LEU A 70 9.91 -17.50 -6.86
N THR A 71 9.68 -18.39 -5.88
CA THR A 71 10.69 -18.74 -4.86
C THR A 71 11.83 -19.58 -5.40
N SER A 72 11.62 -20.35 -6.49
CA SER A 72 12.68 -21.08 -7.19
C SER A 72 13.48 -20.21 -8.17
N GLY A 73 13.10 -18.94 -8.36
CA GLY A 73 13.74 -18.05 -9.34
C GLY A 73 13.33 -18.30 -10.79
N ASP A 74 12.34 -19.14 -11.04
CA ASP A 74 11.76 -19.34 -12.39
C ASP A 74 10.77 -18.22 -12.71
N PHE A 75 11.31 -17.01 -12.88
CA PHE A 75 10.52 -15.78 -13.10
C PHE A 75 9.75 -15.82 -14.41
N GLU A 76 10.25 -16.53 -15.44
CA GLU A 76 9.56 -16.65 -16.72
C GLU A 76 8.27 -17.47 -16.57
N THR A 77 8.32 -18.63 -15.90
CA THR A 77 7.12 -19.44 -15.63
C THR A 77 6.21 -18.77 -14.61
N ALA A 78 6.77 -18.12 -13.57
CA ALA A 78 5.98 -17.35 -12.62
C ALA A 78 5.16 -16.25 -13.30
N LEU A 79 5.75 -15.56 -14.29
CA LEU A 79 5.12 -14.47 -15.01
C LEU A 79 4.08 -14.95 -16.03
N ASN A 80 4.45 -15.93 -16.87
CA ASN A 80 3.70 -16.31 -18.08
C ASN A 80 2.89 -17.61 -17.93
N GLY A 81 3.08 -18.34 -16.84
CA GLY A 81 2.39 -19.60 -16.57
C GLY A 81 3.12 -20.84 -17.08
N ASP A 82 2.64 -22.01 -16.65
CA ASP A 82 3.21 -23.33 -16.95
C ASP A 82 2.57 -24.02 -18.16
N LYS A 83 1.68 -23.33 -18.87
CA LYS A 83 0.90 -23.82 -20.01
C LYS A 83 -0.04 -24.99 -19.71
N LYS A 84 -0.24 -25.34 -18.43
CA LYS A 84 -1.09 -26.45 -17.98
C LYS A 84 -2.18 -25.96 -17.04
N THR A 85 -1.79 -25.61 -15.82
CA THR A 85 -2.73 -25.29 -14.74
C THR A 85 -2.55 -23.90 -14.18
N TYR A 86 -1.36 -23.33 -14.30
CA TYR A 86 -1.02 -22.01 -13.76
C TYR A 86 -0.93 -20.98 -14.91
N PRO A 87 -1.77 -19.93 -14.90
CA PRO A 87 -1.85 -18.98 -15.99
C PRO A 87 -0.75 -17.92 -16.02
N GLY A 88 0.01 -17.76 -14.96
CA GLY A 88 1.01 -16.70 -14.75
C GLY A 88 0.47 -15.45 -14.08
N TYR A 89 1.36 -14.76 -13.33
CA TYR A 89 0.97 -13.54 -12.59
C TYR A 89 0.50 -12.41 -13.51
N ALA A 90 1.08 -12.24 -14.70
CA ALA A 90 0.64 -11.22 -15.65
C ALA A 90 -0.83 -11.41 -16.06
N LYS A 91 -1.25 -12.66 -16.28
CA LYS A 91 -2.63 -12.98 -16.65
C LYS A 91 -3.57 -12.85 -15.45
N ILE A 92 -3.15 -13.29 -14.24
CA ILE A 92 -3.93 -13.14 -13.02
C ILE A 92 -4.19 -11.64 -12.74
N ALA A 93 -3.17 -10.80 -12.80
CA ALA A 93 -3.27 -9.36 -12.60
C ALA A 93 -4.28 -8.71 -13.56
N SER A 94 -4.29 -9.12 -14.84
CA SER A 94 -5.20 -8.55 -15.84
C SER A 94 -6.63 -9.08 -15.72
N GLU A 95 -6.82 -10.38 -15.54
CA GLU A 95 -8.16 -11.01 -15.50
C GLU A 95 -8.91 -10.74 -14.18
N TYR A 96 -8.18 -10.56 -13.09
CA TYR A 96 -8.74 -10.37 -11.74
C TYR A 96 -8.43 -8.99 -11.15
N SER A 97 -8.23 -7.98 -11.99
CA SER A 97 -7.80 -6.63 -11.61
C SER A 97 -8.68 -5.92 -10.57
N ILE A 98 -9.95 -6.33 -10.43
CA ILE A 98 -10.90 -5.77 -9.45
C ILE A 98 -10.87 -6.50 -8.10
N THR A 99 -10.02 -7.51 -7.93
CA THR A 99 -9.86 -8.30 -6.71
C THR A 99 -8.56 -7.94 -6.00
N ASP A 100 -8.50 -8.16 -4.70
CA ASP A 100 -7.28 -7.91 -3.92
C ASP A 100 -6.14 -8.85 -4.36
N ALA A 101 -6.45 -10.12 -4.62
CA ALA A 101 -5.48 -11.08 -5.16
C ALA A 101 -4.97 -10.70 -6.55
N GLY A 102 -5.82 -10.16 -7.42
CA GLY A 102 -5.42 -9.63 -8.73
C GLY A 102 -4.52 -8.39 -8.60
N THR A 103 -4.85 -7.51 -7.67
CA THR A 103 -4.02 -6.35 -7.34
C THR A 103 -2.65 -6.78 -6.79
N LEU A 104 -2.61 -7.77 -5.90
CA LEU A 104 -1.36 -8.35 -5.38
C LEU A 104 -0.55 -9.05 -6.49
N ALA A 105 -1.23 -9.66 -7.47
CA ALA A 105 -0.56 -10.27 -8.61
C ALA A 105 0.25 -9.26 -9.46
N ASN A 106 -0.11 -7.96 -9.44
CA ASN A 106 0.72 -6.92 -10.05
C ASN A 106 2.08 -6.79 -9.36
N ILE A 107 2.15 -6.94 -8.02
CA ILE A 107 3.43 -6.93 -7.30
C ILE A 107 4.30 -8.10 -7.78
N TYR A 108 3.74 -9.32 -7.80
CA TYR A 108 4.47 -10.50 -8.21
C TYR A 108 4.90 -10.44 -9.70
N ALA A 109 4.04 -9.93 -10.58
CA ALA A 109 4.39 -9.68 -11.97
C ALA A 109 5.52 -8.63 -12.08
N GLY A 110 5.45 -7.55 -11.30
CA GLY A 110 6.49 -6.53 -11.23
C GLY A 110 7.84 -7.10 -10.80
N ILE A 111 7.84 -7.95 -9.76
CA ILE A 111 9.04 -8.66 -9.29
C ILE A 111 9.61 -9.55 -10.41
N CYS A 112 8.76 -10.32 -11.09
CA CYS A 112 9.19 -11.16 -12.20
C CYS A 112 9.78 -10.32 -13.36
N TYR A 113 9.10 -9.25 -13.76
CA TYR A 113 9.60 -8.35 -14.81
C TYR A 113 10.94 -7.74 -14.45
N ALA A 114 11.10 -7.26 -13.20
CA ALA A 114 12.36 -6.67 -12.73
C ALA A 114 13.51 -7.67 -12.79
N ASN A 115 13.29 -8.91 -12.32
CA ASN A 115 14.31 -9.97 -12.37
C ASN A 115 14.63 -10.43 -13.80
N LEU A 116 13.70 -10.31 -14.74
CA LEU A 116 13.91 -10.59 -16.16
C LEU A 116 14.53 -9.40 -16.93
N GLY A 117 14.90 -8.31 -16.25
CA GLY A 117 15.45 -7.10 -16.86
C GLY A 117 14.44 -6.26 -17.65
N LYS A 118 13.16 -6.55 -17.54
CA LYS A 118 12.06 -5.84 -18.21
C LYS A 118 11.59 -4.66 -17.34
N THR A 119 12.48 -3.67 -17.16
CA THR A 119 12.30 -2.59 -16.17
C THR A 119 11.03 -1.76 -16.41
N LYS A 120 10.69 -1.45 -17.65
CA LYS A 120 9.50 -0.64 -17.97
C LYS A 120 8.20 -1.37 -17.66
N GLU A 121 8.14 -2.66 -17.94
CA GLU A 121 7.02 -3.52 -17.60
C GLU A 121 6.89 -3.72 -16.09
N ALA A 122 8.02 -3.81 -15.37
CA ALA A 122 8.05 -3.86 -13.91
C ALA A 122 7.46 -2.58 -13.32
N ILE A 123 7.88 -1.40 -13.78
CA ILE A 123 7.33 -0.11 -13.36
C ILE A 123 5.82 -0.10 -13.56
N LYS A 124 5.35 -0.43 -14.77
CA LYS A 124 3.91 -0.46 -15.07
C LYS A 124 3.12 -1.39 -14.14
N SER A 125 3.68 -2.56 -13.84
CA SER A 125 3.04 -3.53 -12.95
C SER A 125 2.96 -3.01 -11.52
N PHE A 126 4.05 -2.45 -10.97
CA PHE A 126 4.04 -1.85 -9.64
C PHE A 126 3.14 -0.61 -9.54
N GLU A 127 3.10 0.24 -10.57
CA GLU A 127 2.19 1.40 -10.64
C GLU A 127 0.71 0.98 -10.67
N SER A 128 0.41 -0.21 -11.22
CA SER A 128 -0.94 -0.77 -11.26
C SER A 128 -1.38 -1.37 -9.91
N PHE A 129 -0.47 -1.48 -8.94
CA PHE A 129 -0.79 -1.90 -7.59
C PHE A 129 -1.35 -0.72 -6.80
N SER A 130 -2.55 -0.89 -6.23
CA SER A 130 -3.14 0.09 -5.32
C SER A 130 -2.71 -0.22 -3.89
N THR A 131 -2.06 0.75 -3.22
CA THR A 131 -1.65 0.62 -1.82
C THR A 131 -2.86 0.39 -0.92
N GLN A 132 -2.74 -0.56 0.02
CA GLN A 132 -3.84 -1.01 0.89
C GLN A 132 -3.82 -0.33 2.27
N GLY A 133 -2.93 0.67 2.49
CA GLY A 133 -2.78 1.34 3.78
C GLY A 133 -2.13 0.47 4.87
N ASP A 134 -1.48 -0.62 4.47
CA ASP A 134 -0.69 -1.48 5.34
C ASP A 134 0.76 -0.95 5.48
N GLU A 135 1.44 -1.37 6.55
CA GLU A 135 2.80 -0.93 6.89
C GLU A 135 3.90 -1.87 6.37
N THR A 136 3.57 -2.84 5.52
CA THR A 136 4.51 -3.89 5.09
C THR A 136 4.51 -4.13 3.59
N VAL A 137 3.39 -4.61 3.02
CA VAL A 137 3.30 -5.00 1.61
C VAL A 137 3.32 -3.79 0.69
N SER A 138 2.49 -2.77 1.00
CA SER A 138 2.43 -1.55 0.21
C SER A 138 3.75 -0.77 0.21
N PRO A 139 4.43 -0.55 1.37
CA PRO A 139 5.76 0.04 1.37
C PRO A 139 6.81 -0.77 0.62
N ALA A 140 6.79 -2.11 0.75
CA ALA A 140 7.73 -2.97 0.02
C ALA A 140 7.53 -2.87 -1.50
N ALA A 141 6.27 -2.83 -1.97
CA ALA A 141 5.95 -2.64 -3.38
C ALA A 141 6.43 -1.26 -3.89
N LEU A 142 6.25 -0.19 -3.09
CA LEU A 142 6.79 1.13 -3.41
C LEU A 142 8.32 1.15 -3.45
N GLY A 143 8.99 0.45 -2.52
CA GLY A 143 10.44 0.30 -2.54
C GLY A 143 10.93 -0.41 -3.80
N ALA A 144 10.24 -1.48 -4.22
CA ALA A 144 10.55 -2.18 -5.47
C ALA A 144 10.32 -1.29 -6.70
N LEU A 145 9.23 -0.51 -6.73
CA LEU A 145 8.97 0.49 -7.77
C LEU A 145 10.08 1.55 -7.82
N ALA A 146 10.53 2.05 -6.66
CA ALA A 146 11.61 3.03 -6.58
C ALA A 146 12.92 2.47 -7.14
N ASN A 147 13.26 1.22 -6.85
CA ASN A 147 14.40 0.53 -7.45
C ASN A 147 14.29 0.45 -8.99
N CYS A 148 13.09 0.16 -9.50
CA CYS A 148 12.85 0.12 -10.95
C CYS A 148 13.00 1.52 -11.57
N TYR A 149 12.51 2.59 -10.92
CA TYR A 149 12.73 3.96 -11.37
C TYR A 149 14.22 4.33 -11.39
N ALA A 150 14.97 3.96 -10.34
CA ALA A 150 16.41 4.20 -10.30
C ALA A 150 17.14 3.48 -11.45
N THR A 151 16.78 2.23 -11.73
CA THR A 151 17.32 1.43 -12.83
C THR A 151 16.98 2.01 -14.21
N ASP A 152 15.79 2.61 -14.36
CA ASP A 152 15.35 3.28 -15.60
C ASP A 152 15.92 4.71 -15.75
N GLY A 153 16.74 5.17 -14.78
CA GLY A 153 17.34 6.51 -14.78
C GLY A 153 16.40 7.63 -14.31
N GLN A 154 15.21 7.30 -13.81
CA GLN A 154 14.23 8.25 -13.26
C GLN A 154 14.55 8.55 -11.79
N VAL A 155 15.76 9.07 -11.53
CA VAL A 155 16.34 9.18 -10.17
C VAL A 155 15.46 10.01 -9.23
N ASP A 156 14.90 11.14 -9.68
CA ASP A 156 14.04 11.98 -8.82
C ASP A 156 12.75 11.27 -8.40
N LYS A 157 12.17 10.48 -9.32
CA LYS A 157 11.01 9.64 -8.96
C LYS A 157 11.39 8.53 -7.99
N ALA A 158 12.55 7.92 -8.15
CA ALA A 158 13.05 6.91 -7.23
C ALA A 158 13.19 7.47 -5.82
N ILE A 159 13.84 8.63 -5.66
CA ILE A 159 14.00 9.32 -4.37
C ILE A 159 12.64 9.61 -3.72
N ALA A 160 11.73 10.22 -4.47
CA ALA A 160 10.39 10.54 -3.97
C ALA A 160 9.61 9.29 -3.55
N THR A 161 9.73 8.21 -4.33
CA THR A 161 9.02 6.94 -4.06
C THR A 161 9.61 6.22 -2.86
N PHE A 162 10.92 6.21 -2.68
CA PHE A 162 11.56 5.69 -1.46
C PHE A 162 11.15 6.46 -0.21
N LYS A 163 11.15 7.80 -0.26
CA LYS A 163 10.67 8.62 0.86
C LYS A 163 9.22 8.26 1.21
N LYS A 164 8.35 8.15 0.20
CA LYS A 164 6.95 7.73 0.38
C LYS A 164 6.84 6.32 0.99
N ALA A 165 7.67 5.37 0.55
CA ALA A 165 7.71 4.02 1.11
C ALA A 165 8.12 4.04 2.58
N ALA A 166 9.12 4.85 2.94
CA ALA A 166 9.58 5.00 4.32
C ALA A 166 8.51 5.58 5.23
N ASP A 167 7.83 6.64 4.78
CA ASP A 167 6.76 7.30 5.53
C ASP A 167 5.55 6.38 5.70
N MET A 168 5.21 5.58 4.68
CA MET A 168 4.11 4.62 4.74
C MET A 168 4.41 3.44 5.67
N ALA A 169 5.64 2.90 5.63
CA ALA A 169 6.07 1.82 6.51
C ALA A 169 6.08 2.27 7.97
N ASN A 170 6.64 3.45 8.23
CA ASN A 170 6.75 4.07 9.55
C ASN A 170 7.18 3.07 10.66
N ASN A 171 8.13 2.19 10.34
CA ASN A 171 8.62 1.16 11.24
C ASN A 171 10.13 0.97 11.14
N VAL A 172 10.72 0.39 12.18
CA VAL A 172 12.17 0.16 12.33
C VAL A 172 12.73 -0.84 11.31
N SER A 173 11.89 -1.68 10.71
CA SER A 173 12.33 -2.75 9.81
C SER A 173 12.50 -2.30 8.36
N LEU A 174 11.63 -1.43 7.86
CA LEU A 174 11.59 -1.05 6.45
C LEU A 174 12.01 0.41 6.21
N SER A 175 11.54 1.34 7.04
CA SER A 175 11.77 2.79 6.80
C SER A 175 13.24 3.15 6.71
N PRO A 176 14.15 2.64 7.58
CA PRO A 176 15.57 2.95 7.48
C PRO A 176 16.19 2.57 6.15
N ALA A 177 15.87 1.38 5.64
CA ALA A 177 16.39 0.90 4.37
C ALA A 177 15.98 1.81 3.22
N PHE A 178 14.71 2.22 3.16
CA PHE A 178 14.22 3.12 2.11
C PHE A 178 14.83 4.51 2.20
N LEU A 179 14.99 5.06 3.41
CA LEU A 179 15.66 6.36 3.61
C LEU A 179 17.12 6.33 3.18
N ILE A 180 17.83 5.24 3.47
CA ILE A 180 19.22 5.06 3.05
C ILE A 180 19.33 4.98 1.52
N GLU A 181 18.44 4.22 0.86
CA GLU A 181 18.46 4.15 -0.61
C GLU A 181 18.14 5.51 -1.25
N ALA A 182 17.17 6.27 -0.70
CA ALA A 182 16.92 7.64 -1.13
C ALA A 182 18.16 8.54 -0.93
N GLY A 183 18.85 8.43 0.21
CA GLY A 183 20.07 9.16 0.52
C GLY A 183 21.20 8.86 -0.48
N LYS A 184 21.44 7.58 -0.80
CA LYS A 184 22.44 7.18 -1.80
C LYS A 184 22.16 7.76 -3.19
N LEU A 185 20.88 7.83 -3.58
CA LEU A 185 20.51 8.46 -4.84
C LEU A 185 20.73 9.97 -4.83
N LEU A 186 20.45 10.65 -3.71
CA LEU A 186 20.78 12.07 -3.52
C LEU A 186 22.28 12.33 -3.60
N GLU A 187 23.12 11.48 -2.98
CA GLU A 187 24.57 11.56 -3.12
C GLU A 187 25.01 11.44 -4.59
N SER A 188 24.41 10.52 -5.36
CA SER A 188 24.72 10.37 -6.78
C SER A 188 24.42 11.63 -7.60
N GLN A 189 23.48 12.45 -7.13
CA GLN A 189 23.15 13.78 -7.67
C GLN A 189 23.97 14.92 -7.04
N LYS A 190 24.92 14.62 -6.14
CA LYS A 190 25.71 15.60 -5.37
C LYS A 190 24.87 16.50 -4.44
N LYS A 191 23.68 16.03 -4.05
CA LYS A 191 22.80 16.69 -3.08
C LYS A 191 23.10 16.21 -1.67
N ASN A 192 24.35 16.47 -1.22
CA ASN A 192 24.90 15.92 0.02
C ASN A 192 24.13 16.39 1.26
N GLU A 193 23.67 17.65 1.29
CA GLU A 193 22.89 18.18 2.42
C GLU A 193 21.56 17.42 2.59
N GLU A 194 20.82 17.19 1.49
CA GLU A 194 19.56 16.43 1.53
C GLU A 194 19.81 14.96 1.91
N ALA A 195 20.91 14.36 1.45
CA ALA A 195 21.30 13.00 1.85
C ALA A 195 21.61 12.92 3.34
N LEU A 196 22.36 13.90 3.89
CA LEU A 196 22.69 14.01 5.30
C LEU A 196 21.43 14.09 6.18
N GLU A 197 20.42 14.86 5.75
CA GLU A 197 19.13 14.93 6.46
C GLU A 197 18.49 13.55 6.59
N LEU A 198 18.45 12.75 5.50
CA LEU A 198 17.87 11.41 5.53
C LEU A 198 18.66 10.45 6.41
N TYR A 199 19.99 10.50 6.37
CA TYR A 199 20.83 9.65 7.22
C TYR A 199 20.70 10.00 8.69
N ASN A 200 20.64 11.29 9.03
CA ASN A 200 20.35 11.75 10.39
C ASN A 200 18.95 11.34 10.84
N LYS A 201 17.95 11.36 9.95
CA LYS A 201 16.61 10.84 10.25
C LYS A 201 16.66 9.35 10.61
N VAL A 202 17.42 8.53 9.88
CA VAL A 202 17.61 7.11 10.22
C VAL A 202 18.24 6.97 11.61
N LYS A 203 19.31 7.71 11.88
CA LYS A 203 20.04 7.67 13.17
C LYS A 203 19.15 8.06 14.36
N ASN A 204 18.37 9.12 14.19
CA ASN A 204 17.60 9.72 15.30
C ASN A 204 16.25 9.06 15.52
N ASP A 205 15.51 8.77 14.44
CA ASP A 205 14.13 8.26 14.52
C ASP A 205 14.08 6.74 14.65
N TYR A 206 15.14 6.04 14.19
CA TYR A 206 15.21 4.57 14.18
C TYR A 206 16.50 4.04 14.85
N PRO A 207 16.86 4.45 16.08
CA PRO A 207 18.15 4.10 16.70
C PRO A 207 18.33 2.60 16.95
N THR A 208 17.26 1.82 16.94
CA THR A 208 17.27 0.36 17.14
C THR A 208 17.30 -0.45 15.84
N CYS A 209 17.29 0.21 14.67
CA CYS A 209 17.42 -0.50 13.40
C CYS A 209 18.83 -1.08 13.23
N THR A 210 18.95 -2.08 12.38
CA THR A 210 20.24 -2.77 12.13
C THR A 210 21.34 -1.80 11.70
N GLN A 211 21.01 -0.81 10.87
CA GLN A 211 21.96 0.15 10.33
C GLN A 211 22.38 1.22 11.34
N ALA A 212 21.54 1.52 12.33
CA ALA A 212 21.83 2.52 13.38
C ALA A 212 22.36 1.90 14.68
N SER A 213 22.31 0.57 14.82
CA SER A 213 22.78 -0.12 16.02
C SER A 213 24.25 -0.50 15.91
N PRO A 214 25.07 -0.35 16.97
CA PRO A 214 26.43 -0.86 16.98
C PRO A 214 26.44 -2.38 16.94
N VAL A 215 27.39 -2.95 16.24
CA VAL A 215 27.55 -4.42 16.11
C VAL A 215 28.76 -4.86 16.93
N GLN A 216 28.58 -5.90 17.74
CA GLN A 216 29.71 -6.55 18.42
C GLN A 216 30.25 -7.68 17.55
N GLN A 217 31.52 -7.57 17.12
CA GLN A 217 32.20 -8.57 16.33
C GLN A 217 33.58 -8.87 16.94
N ASN A 218 33.87 -10.12 17.23
CA ASN A 218 35.14 -10.58 17.82
C ASN A 218 35.56 -9.82 19.10
N GLY A 219 34.57 -9.48 19.95
CA GLY A 219 34.81 -8.75 21.20
C GLY A 219 35.01 -7.24 21.04
N MET A 220 34.98 -6.69 19.82
CA MET A 220 35.04 -5.27 19.53
C MET A 220 33.66 -4.71 19.18
N ILE A 221 33.38 -3.49 19.63
CA ILE A 221 32.18 -2.74 19.24
C ILE A 221 32.51 -2.01 17.95
N ILE A 222 31.79 -2.33 16.87
CA ILE A 222 31.88 -1.66 15.57
C ILE A 222 30.81 -0.58 15.53
N ALA A 223 31.19 0.63 15.07
CA ALA A 223 30.26 1.73 14.89
C ALA A 223 29.11 1.35 13.94
N PRO A 224 27.91 1.91 14.15
CA PRO A 224 26.76 1.68 13.26
C PRO A 224 27.10 2.01 11.81
N GLU A 225 26.50 1.25 10.89
CA GLU A 225 26.71 1.46 9.45
C GLU A 225 26.31 2.87 9.00
N ILE A 226 25.28 3.43 9.60
CA ILE A 226 24.76 4.77 9.29
C ILE A 226 25.81 5.87 9.47
N GLU A 227 26.75 5.72 10.41
CA GLU A 227 27.83 6.71 10.62
C GLU A 227 28.72 6.85 9.39
N LYS A 228 28.97 5.77 8.66
CA LYS A 228 29.76 5.80 7.42
C LYS A 228 29.08 6.62 6.32
N TYR A 229 27.74 6.54 6.23
CA TYR A 229 26.99 7.36 5.28
C TYR A 229 27.03 8.84 5.68
N ILE A 230 26.86 9.15 6.97
CA ILE A 230 26.92 10.51 7.50
C ILE A 230 28.31 11.14 7.25
N GLU A 231 29.38 10.43 7.62
CA GLU A 231 30.76 10.91 7.44
C GLU A 231 31.07 11.21 5.97
N ARG A 232 30.61 10.36 5.05
CA ARG A 232 30.90 10.51 3.62
C ARG A 232 30.29 11.77 3.01
N VAL A 233 29.12 12.21 3.48
CA VAL A 233 28.42 13.39 2.94
C VAL A 233 28.71 14.68 3.74
N SER A 234 29.39 14.58 4.89
CA SER A 234 29.77 15.70 5.74
C SER A 234 31.13 16.31 5.38
N GLN A 235 31.84 15.70 4.44
CA GLN A 235 33.11 16.19 3.91
C GLN A 235 32.87 17.16 2.74
#